data_148bec8e4554de830578de3210ca2832
#
_entry.id   148bec8e4554de830578de3210ca2832
#
_cell.length_a   1.000
_cell.length_b   1.000
_cell.length_c   1.000
_cell.angle_alpha   90.00
_cell.angle_beta   90.00
_cell.angle_gamma   90.00
#
_symmetry.space_group_name_H-M   'P 1'
#
loop_
_entity.id
_entity.type
_entity.pdbx_description
1 polymer ?
#
loop_
_entity_poly.entity_id
_entity_poly.type
_entity_poly.pdbx_seq_one_letter_code
_entity_poly.pdbx_strand_id
1 'polypeptide(L)'
;MKISILGTGNLGSSIASGLLEKNMITKLLLTKKNWSTLNKWKKVPEIKITTNNVNAVKNSDIIIICVQPSQFENIASEIKNYLTKKHTIISTVTGLSIDKIEKNFGRKTNIIRAMPNTAISIGKSTTCICNNEYGKEKIELAESIFNSLGETFIINENDMQAATVLCASGIAFWMRLIRSTAQGGIQLGFESHKSLKMSVSTALGAVSLLLNNKSHPEQEIDKVTTPSGCTIRGLIEMEHHGLSSALISGLLS
;
A
#
# COMPACT_ATOMS: atom_id res chain seq x y z
N MET A 1 19.87 0.68 7.98
CA MET A 1 19.47 1.98 7.43
C MET A 1 18.91 2.86 8.55
N LYS A 2 19.13 4.18 8.48
CA LYS A 2 18.53 5.15 9.41
C LYS A 2 17.31 5.78 8.74
N ILE A 3 16.13 5.47 9.24
CA ILE A 3 14.87 5.89 8.64
C ILE A 3 14.08 6.76 9.63
N SER A 4 13.43 7.79 9.15
CA SER A 4 12.38 8.50 9.90
C SER A 4 11.03 8.34 9.21
N ILE A 5 9.98 8.16 10.00
CA ILE A 5 8.59 8.15 9.52
C ILE A 5 7.89 9.36 10.12
N LEU A 6 7.60 10.34 9.28
CA LEU A 6 6.87 11.55 9.66
C LEU A 6 5.36 11.30 9.49
N GLY A 7 4.64 11.31 10.59
CA GLY A 7 3.21 10.97 10.59
C GLY A 7 2.96 9.48 10.83
N THR A 8 3.29 8.99 12.02
CA THR A 8 3.06 7.59 12.40
C THR A 8 1.59 7.35 12.76
N GLY A 9 0.73 7.38 11.75
CA GLY A 9 -0.66 6.93 11.78
C GLY A 9 -0.75 5.41 11.52
N ASN A 10 -1.87 4.95 10.95
CA ASN A 10 -2.05 3.53 10.62
C ASN A 10 -0.98 3.05 9.62
N LEU A 11 -0.85 3.76 8.47
CA LEU A 11 0.12 3.41 7.44
C LEU A 11 1.56 3.47 7.95
N GLY A 12 1.96 4.59 8.58
CA GLY A 12 3.32 4.74 9.13
C GLY A 12 3.66 3.70 10.20
N SER A 13 2.68 3.30 11.03
CA SER A 13 2.87 2.21 12.00
C SER A 13 3.04 0.85 11.33
N SER A 14 2.31 0.58 10.24
CA SER A 14 2.44 -0.67 9.49
C SER A 14 3.80 -0.77 8.80
N ILE A 15 4.26 0.33 8.19
CA ILE A 15 5.61 0.41 7.61
C ILE A 15 6.67 0.17 8.71
N ALA A 16 6.54 0.82 9.87
CA ALA A 16 7.46 0.64 10.98
C ALA A 16 7.52 -0.82 11.47
N SER A 17 6.35 -1.48 11.60
CA SER A 17 6.29 -2.89 12.00
C SER A 17 7.00 -3.80 11.01
N GLY A 18 6.71 -3.65 9.72
CA GLY A 18 7.30 -4.51 8.70
C GLY A 18 8.81 -4.30 8.55
N LEU A 19 9.30 -3.05 8.62
CA LEU A 19 10.74 -2.77 8.57
C LEU A 19 11.50 -3.38 9.75
N LEU A 20 10.88 -3.43 10.94
CA LEU A 20 11.45 -4.10 12.11
C LEU A 20 11.49 -5.62 11.91
N GLU A 21 10.36 -6.21 11.52
CA GLU A 21 10.25 -7.65 11.32
C GLU A 21 11.28 -8.20 10.31
N LYS A 22 11.59 -7.39 9.29
CA LYS A 22 12.58 -7.74 8.25
C LYS A 22 14.03 -7.34 8.59
N ASN A 23 14.29 -6.81 9.78
CA ASN A 23 15.63 -6.36 10.22
C ASN A 23 16.31 -5.37 9.25
N MET A 24 15.53 -4.55 8.54
CA MET A 24 16.07 -3.64 7.51
C MET A 24 16.63 -2.33 8.08
N ILE A 25 16.39 -2.07 9.34
CA ILE A 25 16.74 -0.80 9.99
C ILE A 25 17.80 -0.98 11.06
N THR A 26 18.70 0.00 11.16
CA THR A 26 19.61 0.16 12.30
C THR A 26 19.07 1.18 13.30
N LYS A 27 18.23 2.12 12.82
CA LYS A 27 17.57 3.14 13.63
C LYS A 27 16.30 3.62 12.94
N LEU A 28 15.21 3.70 13.70
CA LEU A 28 13.93 4.20 13.23
C LEU A 28 13.44 5.33 14.14
N LEU A 29 13.15 6.49 13.56
CA LEU A 29 12.56 7.61 14.27
C LEU A 29 11.11 7.76 13.87
N LEU A 30 10.20 7.67 14.82
CA LEU A 30 8.77 7.80 14.61
C LEU A 30 8.29 9.15 15.11
N THR A 31 7.61 9.93 14.25
CA THR A 31 7.02 11.19 14.68
C THR A 31 5.50 11.19 14.63
N LYS A 32 4.89 11.81 15.64
CA LYS A 32 3.45 12.04 15.71
C LYS A 32 3.15 13.16 16.71
N LYS A 33 2.16 14.02 16.41
CA LYS A 33 1.74 15.11 17.32
C LYS A 33 1.34 14.56 18.70
N ASN A 34 0.48 13.56 18.73
CA ASN A 34 0.12 12.82 19.94
C ASN A 34 0.81 11.46 19.94
N TRP A 35 1.92 11.34 20.65
CA TRP A 35 2.73 10.13 20.71
C TRP A 35 2.20 9.06 21.67
N SER A 36 1.16 9.34 22.47
CA SER A 36 0.59 8.35 23.42
C SER A 36 0.18 7.05 22.72
N THR A 37 -0.27 7.13 21.48
CA THR A 37 -0.62 5.96 20.63
C THR A 37 0.58 5.15 20.16
N LEU A 38 1.81 5.65 20.38
CA LEU A 38 3.06 5.00 20.02
C LEU A 38 3.72 4.27 21.19
N ASN A 39 3.05 4.15 22.33
CA ASN A 39 3.60 3.53 23.54
C ASN A 39 4.14 2.11 23.31
N LYS A 40 3.55 1.34 22.40
CA LYS A 40 4.02 0.00 22.03
C LYS A 40 5.46 -0.02 21.52
N TRP A 41 5.94 1.09 20.96
CA TRP A 41 7.28 1.21 20.38
C TRP A 41 8.36 1.63 21.39
N LYS A 42 8.01 2.10 22.57
CA LYS A 42 8.97 2.61 23.57
C LYS A 42 9.97 1.58 24.05
N LYS A 43 9.61 0.29 23.99
CA LYS A 43 10.45 -0.81 24.45
C LYS A 43 11.32 -1.43 23.36
N VAL A 44 11.25 -0.91 22.12
CA VAL A 44 12.01 -1.42 20.98
C VAL A 44 13.29 -0.60 20.85
N PRO A 45 14.48 -1.20 21.05
CA PRO A 45 15.75 -0.45 21.13
C PRO A 45 16.07 0.36 19.88
N GLU A 46 15.69 -0.14 18.69
CA GLU A 46 15.95 0.48 17.40
C GLU A 46 15.07 1.69 17.15
N ILE A 47 13.98 1.87 17.94
CA ILE A 47 12.98 2.91 17.74
C ILE A 47 13.16 4.06 18.72
N LYS A 48 13.17 5.28 18.17
CA LYS A 48 13.01 6.52 18.94
C LYS A 48 11.72 7.23 18.54
N ILE A 49 10.96 7.65 19.53
CA ILE A 49 9.72 8.40 19.33
C ILE A 49 9.99 9.87 19.66
N THR A 50 9.50 10.77 18.82
CA THR A 50 9.62 12.22 19.04
C THR A 50 8.42 12.95 18.45
N THR A 51 8.14 14.16 18.96
CA THR A 51 7.19 15.10 18.33
C THR A 51 7.89 16.08 17.39
N ASN A 52 9.23 16.07 17.38
CA ASN A 52 10.06 17.01 16.63
C ASN A 52 10.52 16.39 15.31
N ASN A 53 9.90 16.81 14.21
CA ASN A 53 10.21 16.33 12.86
C ASN A 53 11.63 16.73 12.42
N VAL A 54 12.11 17.91 12.82
CA VAL A 54 13.47 18.37 12.50
C VAL A 54 14.52 17.46 13.12
N ASN A 55 14.32 17.08 14.39
CA ASN A 55 15.23 16.14 15.04
C ASN A 55 15.22 14.76 14.36
N ALA A 56 14.05 14.29 13.91
CA ALA A 56 13.93 13.04 13.17
C ALA A 56 14.70 13.10 11.84
N VAL A 57 14.54 14.16 11.07
CA VAL A 57 15.22 14.38 9.79
C VAL A 57 16.75 14.43 9.97
N LYS A 58 17.26 15.22 10.90
CA LYS A 58 18.70 15.35 11.16
C LYS A 58 19.40 14.03 11.52
N ASN A 59 18.64 13.04 12.00
CA ASN A 59 19.16 11.76 12.48
C ASN A 59 18.82 10.57 11.57
N SER A 60 18.37 10.82 10.34
CA SER A 60 18.03 9.78 9.37
C SER A 60 18.59 10.08 7.98
N ASP A 61 18.67 9.08 7.14
CA ASP A 61 19.09 9.20 5.73
C ASP A 61 17.86 9.12 4.80
N ILE A 62 16.83 8.38 5.23
CA ILE A 62 15.58 8.19 4.51
C ILE A 62 14.44 8.77 5.33
N ILE A 63 13.62 9.58 4.70
CA ILE A 63 12.50 10.29 5.33
C ILE A 63 11.21 9.85 4.64
N ILE A 64 10.42 9.03 5.32
CA ILE A 64 9.12 8.57 4.82
C ILE A 64 8.03 9.49 5.36
N ILE A 65 7.29 10.17 4.48
CA ILE A 65 6.22 11.10 4.85
C ILE A 65 4.88 10.38 4.70
N CYS A 66 4.23 10.09 5.83
CA CYS A 66 2.98 9.33 5.93
C CYS A 66 1.86 10.16 6.58
N VAL A 67 1.63 11.37 6.11
CA VAL A 67 0.62 12.28 6.64
C VAL A 67 -0.55 12.46 5.66
N GLN A 68 -1.64 13.06 6.14
CA GLN A 68 -2.72 13.48 5.25
C GLN A 68 -2.27 14.62 4.32
N PRO A 69 -2.82 14.74 3.10
CA PRO A 69 -2.45 15.79 2.17
C PRO A 69 -2.49 17.21 2.77
N SER A 70 -3.48 17.51 3.59
CA SER A 70 -3.63 18.79 4.28
C SER A 70 -2.52 19.14 5.29
N GLN A 71 -1.74 18.15 5.70
CA GLN A 71 -0.66 18.32 6.68
C GLN A 71 0.72 18.46 6.02
N PHE A 72 0.82 18.13 4.73
CA PHE A 72 2.10 18.03 4.03
C PHE A 72 2.87 19.36 4.01
N GLU A 73 2.23 20.46 3.63
CA GLU A 73 2.89 21.77 3.49
C GLU A 73 3.47 22.28 4.82
N ASN A 74 2.77 22.06 5.93
CA ASN A 74 3.26 22.40 7.27
C ASN A 74 4.53 21.62 7.61
N ILE A 75 4.53 20.30 7.38
CA ILE A 75 5.70 19.45 7.64
C ILE A 75 6.85 19.82 6.70
N ALA A 76 6.56 20.05 5.42
CA ALA A 76 7.56 20.47 4.46
C ALA A 76 8.24 21.78 4.87
N SER A 77 7.47 22.77 5.29
CA SER A 77 7.99 24.06 5.79
C SER A 77 8.87 23.89 7.01
N GLU A 78 8.51 22.99 7.93
CA GLU A 78 9.28 22.69 9.14
C GLU A 78 10.65 22.08 8.83
N ILE A 79 10.72 21.15 7.85
CA ILE A 79 11.92 20.34 7.64
C ILE A 79 12.81 20.79 6.49
N LYS A 80 12.32 21.58 5.53
CA LYS A 80 13.02 21.92 4.27
C LYS A 80 14.44 22.45 4.46
N ASN A 81 14.66 23.30 5.47
CA ASN A 81 15.97 23.92 5.73
C ASN A 81 17.00 22.93 6.34
N TYR A 82 16.58 21.73 6.70
CA TYR A 82 17.43 20.70 7.31
C TYR A 82 17.70 19.53 6.35
N LEU A 83 17.11 19.59 5.16
CA LEU A 83 17.39 18.61 4.11
C LEU A 83 18.76 18.86 3.51
N THR A 84 19.44 17.78 3.17
CA THR A 84 20.73 17.77 2.49
C THR A 84 20.69 16.81 1.31
N LYS A 85 21.68 16.84 0.43
CA LYS A 85 21.80 15.93 -0.71
C LYS A 85 21.85 14.43 -0.32
N LYS A 86 22.13 14.12 0.94
CA LYS A 86 22.15 12.73 1.45
C LYS A 86 20.78 12.18 1.72
N HIS A 87 19.80 13.06 1.96
CA HIS A 87 18.44 12.64 2.28
C HIS A 87 17.69 12.14 1.05
N THR A 88 16.93 11.10 1.26
CA THR A 88 15.92 10.62 0.30
C THR A 88 14.54 10.80 0.91
N ILE A 89 13.69 11.54 0.24
CA ILE A 89 12.29 11.73 0.62
C ILE A 89 11.46 10.65 -0.06
N ILE A 90 10.71 9.89 0.72
CA ILE A 90 9.71 8.96 0.21
C ILE A 90 8.34 9.49 0.66
N SER A 91 7.52 9.94 -0.27
CA SER A 91 6.17 10.41 0.02
C SER A 91 5.14 9.32 -0.22
N THR A 92 4.35 8.97 0.80
CA THR A 92 3.17 8.11 0.67
C THR A 92 1.87 8.92 0.71
N VAL A 93 1.97 10.24 0.52
CA VAL A 93 0.82 11.15 0.58
C VAL A 93 -0.02 11.04 -0.68
N THR A 94 -1.27 10.64 -0.53
CA THR A 94 -2.20 10.47 -1.65
C THR A 94 -2.43 11.78 -2.40
N GLY A 95 -2.44 11.75 -3.73
CA GLY A 95 -2.74 12.91 -4.58
C GLY A 95 -1.64 13.98 -4.63
N LEU A 96 -0.48 13.74 -4.01
CA LEU A 96 0.63 14.68 -4.02
C LEU A 96 1.61 14.34 -5.15
N SER A 97 1.72 15.19 -6.17
CA SER A 97 2.63 14.99 -7.29
C SER A 97 4.09 15.28 -6.93
N ILE A 98 5.02 14.72 -7.70
CA ILE A 98 6.46 15.02 -7.60
C ILE A 98 6.71 16.52 -7.74
N ASP A 99 6.09 17.18 -8.71
CA ASP A 99 6.19 18.64 -8.88
C ASP A 99 5.82 19.44 -7.61
N LYS A 100 4.75 19.03 -6.92
CA LYS A 100 4.35 19.66 -5.65
C LYS A 100 5.38 19.40 -4.55
N ILE A 101 5.96 18.22 -4.51
CA ILE A 101 7.02 17.88 -3.54
C ILE A 101 8.27 18.71 -3.85
N GLU A 102 8.68 18.80 -5.11
CA GLU A 102 9.83 19.60 -5.56
C GLU A 102 9.69 21.10 -5.28
N LYS A 103 8.48 21.65 -5.42
CA LYS A 103 8.20 23.05 -5.06
C LYS A 103 8.48 23.35 -3.58
N ASN A 104 8.29 22.36 -2.72
CA ASN A 104 8.51 22.52 -1.28
C ASN A 104 9.96 22.26 -0.87
N PHE A 105 10.62 21.26 -1.44
CA PHE A 105 11.95 20.80 -1.01
C PHE A 105 13.09 21.19 -1.96
N GLY A 106 12.75 21.67 -3.15
CA GLY A 106 13.70 21.98 -4.23
C GLY A 106 13.94 20.79 -5.17
N ARG A 107 14.16 21.11 -6.46
CA ARG A 107 14.29 20.12 -7.54
C ARG A 107 15.47 19.15 -7.35
N LYS A 108 16.53 19.57 -6.64
CA LYS A 108 17.74 18.74 -6.42
C LYS A 108 17.62 17.78 -5.24
N THR A 109 16.44 17.61 -4.66
CA THR A 109 16.17 16.63 -3.60
C THR A 109 15.85 15.26 -4.22
N ASN A 110 16.39 14.19 -3.66
CA ASN A 110 16.02 12.83 -4.07
C ASN A 110 14.57 12.56 -3.60
N ILE A 111 13.64 12.51 -4.54
CA ILE A 111 12.22 12.32 -4.26
C ILE A 111 11.73 11.03 -4.88
N ILE A 112 11.07 10.24 -4.06
CA ILE A 112 10.34 9.04 -4.46
C ILE A 112 8.91 9.19 -3.97
N ARG A 113 7.98 8.89 -4.82
CA ARG A 113 6.58 8.80 -4.49
C ARG A 113 6.19 7.34 -4.41
N ALA A 114 5.52 6.94 -3.34
CA ALA A 114 5.11 5.55 -3.12
C ALA A 114 3.62 5.51 -2.77
N MET A 115 2.92 4.55 -3.34
CA MET A 115 1.49 4.32 -3.10
C MET A 115 1.28 2.87 -2.68
N PRO A 116 1.43 2.57 -1.38
CA PRO A 116 1.09 1.27 -0.80
C PRO A 116 -0.42 1.14 -0.56
N ASN A 117 -0.86 -0.08 -0.27
CA ASN A 117 -2.21 -0.34 0.24
C ASN A 117 -2.20 -0.84 1.69
N THR A 118 -3.39 -1.05 2.26
CA THR A 118 -3.56 -1.42 3.67
C THR A 118 -2.99 -2.79 4.04
N ALA A 119 -2.78 -3.69 3.05
CA ALA A 119 -2.17 -5.00 3.29
C ALA A 119 -0.68 -4.91 3.66
N ILE A 120 -0.09 -3.71 3.63
CA ILE A 120 1.27 -3.45 4.14
C ILE A 120 1.41 -3.88 5.62
N SER A 121 0.31 -3.86 6.38
CA SER A 121 0.30 -4.27 7.79
C SER A 121 0.62 -5.75 8.01
N ILE A 122 0.48 -6.56 6.98
CA ILE A 122 0.74 -8.01 7.00
C ILE A 122 1.80 -8.43 5.96
N GLY A 123 2.58 -7.47 5.44
CA GLY A 123 3.63 -7.74 4.46
C GLY A 123 3.13 -8.22 3.09
N LYS A 124 1.93 -7.82 2.68
CA LYS A 124 1.27 -8.21 1.43
C LYS A 124 0.78 -7.00 0.62
N SER A 125 1.45 -5.85 0.77
CA SER A 125 1.09 -4.66 0.00
C SER A 125 1.44 -4.83 -1.47
N THR A 126 0.58 -4.32 -2.33
CA THR A 126 1.00 -3.91 -3.67
C THR A 126 1.35 -2.43 -3.59
N THR A 127 2.62 -2.10 -3.84
CA THR A 127 3.12 -0.72 -3.73
C THR A 127 3.64 -0.25 -5.06
N CYS A 128 3.07 0.82 -5.61
CA CYS A 128 3.60 1.47 -6.80
C CYS A 128 4.54 2.61 -6.41
N ILE A 129 5.70 2.70 -7.06
CA ILE A 129 6.69 3.75 -6.79
C ILE A 129 7.11 4.44 -8.09
N CYS A 130 7.41 5.74 -7.98
CA CYS A 130 8.06 6.53 -9.03
C CYS A 130 9.00 7.54 -8.40
N ASN A 131 9.87 8.15 -9.20
CA ASN A 131 10.89 9.07 -8.73
C ASN A 131 10.99 10.31 -9.62
N ASN A 132 11.55 11.40 -9.06
CA ASN A 132 12.07 12.49 -9.87
C ASN A 132 13.46 12.14 -10.43
N GLU A 133 14.04 13.02 -11.25
CA GLU A 133 15.36 12.81 -11.87
C GLU A 133 16.45 12.52 -10.84
N TYR A 134 16.48 13.26 -9.73
CA TYR A 134 17.47 13.10 -8.66
C TYR A 134 17.23 11.84 -7.81
N GLY A 135 15.99 11.36 -7.73
CA GLY A 135 15.63 10.13 -7.03
C GLY A 135 15.99 8.84 -7.77
N LYS A 136 16.40 8.93 -9.06
CA LYS A 136 16.67 7.77 -9.91
C LYS A 136 17.69 6.81 -9.29
N GLU A 137 18.77 7.30 -8.71
CA GLU A 137 19.78 6.48 -8.04
C GLU A 137 19.30 5.86 -6.73
N LYS A 138 18.14 6.27 -6.22
CA LYS A 138 17.55 5.81 -4.96
C LYS A 138 16.32 4.93 -5.13
N ILE A 139 15.89 4.70 -6.38
CA ILE A 139 14.67 3.94 -6.65
C ILE A 139 14.79 2.49 -6.19
N GLU A 140 15.92 1.83 -6.45
CA GLU A 140 16.18 0.45 -6.02
C GLU A 140 16.19 0.33 -4.48
N LEU A 141 16.68 1.35 -3.79
CA LEU A 141 16.64 1.40 -2.32
C LEU A 141 15.19 1.47 -1.83
N ALA A 142 14.35 2.31 -2.45
CA ALA A 142 12.93 2.37 -2.11
C ALA A 142 12.19 1.08 -2.47
N GLU A 143 12.49 0.50 -3.62
CA GLU A 143 11.97 -0.79 -4.02
C GLU A 143 12.30 -1.87 -3.00
N SER A 144 13.54 -1.96 -2.53
CA SER A 144 13.95 -2.93 -1.51
C SER A 144 13.18 -2.74 -0.19
N ILE A 145 12.91 -1.49 0.19
CA ILE A 145 12.11 -1.16 1.37
C ILE A 145 10.69 -1.70 1.22
N PHE A 146 10.02 -1.41 0.10
CA PHE A 146 8.62 -1.82 -0.08
C PHE A 146 8.47 -3.29 -0.46
N ASN A 147 9.45 -3.92 -1.11
CA ASN A 147 9.49 -5.37 -1.34
C ASN A 147 9.57 -6.17 -0.03
N SER A 148 10.13 -5.59 1.03
CA SER A 148 10.07 -6.21 2.36
C SER A 148 8.65 -6.20 2.97
N LEU A 149 7.75 -5.38 2.42
CA LEU A 149 6.39 -5.15 2.89
C LEU A 149 5.31 -5.67 1.92
N GLY A 150 5.73 -6.33 0.84
CA GLY A 150 4.85 -6.87 -0.19
C GLY A 150 5.53 -6.93 -1.55
N GLU A 151 4.82 -6.56 -2.60
CA GLU A 151 5.33 -6.50 -3.97
C GLU A 151 5.35 -5.05 -4.45
N THR A 152 6.44 -4.66 -5.12
CA THR A 152 6.65 -3.27 -5.56
C THR A 152 6.73 -3.18 -7.07
N PHE A 153 6.07 -2.18 -7.65
CA PHE A 153 6.08 -1.88 -9.08
C PHE A 153 6.64 -0.47 -9.31
N ILE A 154 7.70 -0.38 -10.10
CA ILE A 154 8.23 0.90 -10.56
C ILE A 154 7.41 1.33 -11.77
N ILE A 155 6.80 2.50 -11.71
CA ILE A 155 5.90 3.04 -12.74
C ILE A 155 6.28 4.48 -13.09
N ASN A 156 5.71 5.01 -14.18
CA ASN A 156 5.78 6.44 -14.45
C ASN A 156 4.85 7.22 -13.52
N GLU A 157 5.18 8.47 -13.21
CA GLU A 157 4.30 9.29 -12.35
C GLU A 157 2.92 9.51 -12.95
N ASN A 158 2.81 9.60 -14.27
CA ASN A 158 1.52 9.75 -14.95
C ASN A 158 0.56 8.58 -14.69
N ASP A 159 1.10 7.40 -14.43
CA ASP A 159 0.32 6.19 -14.17
C ASP A 159 -0.10 6.08 -12.68
N MET A 160 0.45 6.94 -11.81
CA MET A 160 0.24 6.83 -10.35
C MET A 160 -1.23 6.96 -9.93
N GLN A 161 -2.04 7.74 -10.66
CA GLN A 161 -3.47 7.87 -10.37
C GLN A 161 -4.20 6.56 -10.68
N ALA A 162 -3.94 5.97 -11.83
CA ALA A 162 -4.50 4.66 -12.21
C ALA A 162 -4.04 3.55 -11.24
N ALA A 163 -2.75 3.55 -10.89
CA ALA A 163 -2.21 2.64 -9.90
C ALA A 163 -2.85 2.81 -8.50
N THR A 164 -3.18 4.05 -8.11
CA THR A 164 -3.89 4.32 -6.86
C THR A 164 -5.27 3.66 -6.87
N VAL A 165 -6.02 3.77 -7.95
CA VAL A 165 -7.33 3.13 -8.09
C VAL A 165 -7.19 1.61 -8.09
N LEU A 166 -6.31 1.07 -8.93
CA LEU A 166 -6.14 -0.37 -9.11
C LEU A 166 -5.59 -1.08 -7.86
N CYS A 167 -4.54 -0.53 -7.26
CA CYS A 167 -3.77 -1.21 -6.22
C CYS A 167 -4.15 -0.77 -4.81
N ALA A 168 -4.39 0.53 -4.58
CA ALA A 168 -4.70 1.02 -3.24
C ALA A 168 -6.21 0.98 -2.96
N SER A 169 -7.06 1.52 -3.82
CA SER A 169 -8.53 1.43 -3.69
C SER A 169 -9.04 0.03 -4.01
N GLY A 170 -8.45 -0.64 -4.98
CA GLY A 170 -8.83 -1.97 -5.47
C GLY A 170 -8.94 -3.03 -4.40
N ILE A 171 -8.15 -2.94 -3.32
CA ILE A 171 -8.27 -3.86 -2.18
C ILE A 171 -9.68 -3.84 -1.57
N ALA A 172 -10.34 -2.67 -1.57
CA ALA A 172 -11.72 -2.55 -1.08
C ALA A 172 -12.72 -3.22 -2.04
N PHE A 173 -12.46 -3.18 -3.34
CA PHE A 173 -13.31 -3.86 -4.34
C PHE A 173 -13.22 -5.38 -4.20
N TRP A 174 -12.02 -5.92 -4.01
CA TRP A 174 -11.84 -7.34 -3.70
C TRP A 174 -12.54 -7.74 -2.40
N MET A 175 -12.43 -6.94 -1.33
CA MET A 175 -13.14 -7.18 -0.08
C MET A 175 -14.68 -7.13 -0.27
N ARG A 176 -15.19 -6.28 -1.16
CA ARG A 176 -16.62 -6.22 -1.50
C ARG A 176 -17.08 -7.51 -2.19
N LEU A 177 -16.31 -8.04 -3.14
CA LEU A 177 -16.62 -9.30 -3.81
C LEU A 177 -16.64 -10.47 -2.81
N ILE A 178 -15.63 -10.57 -1.94
CA ILE A 178 -15.57 -11.58 -0.88
C ILE A 178 -16.79 -11.45 0.05
N ARG A 179 -17.17 -10.23 0.42
CA ARG A 179 -18.36 -10.00 1.25
C ARG A 179 -19.64 -10.46 0.56
N SER A 180 -19.82 -10.16 -0.71
CA SER A 180 -20.99 -10.59 -1.48
C SER A 180 -21.06 -12.11 -1.61
N THR A 181 -19.92 -12.78 -1.85
CA THR A 181 -19.82 -14.24 -1.84
C THR A 181 -20.24 -14.82 -0.49
N ALA A 182 -19.78 -14.23 0.61
CA ALA A 182 -20.18 -14.68 1.95
C ALA A 182 -21.69 -14.50 2.21
N GLN A 183 -22.28 -13.42 1.71
CA GLN A 183 -23.73 -13.21 1.82
C GLN A 183 -24.52 -14.25 1.01
N GLY A 184 -24.07 -14.59 -0.20
CA GLY A 184 -24.63 -15.69 -0.99
C GLY A 184 -24.55 -17.03 -0.26
N GLY A 185 -23.40 -17.31 0.39
CA GLY A 185 -23.24 -18.53 1.19
C GLY A 185 -24.22 -18.61 2.38
N ILE A 186 -24.54 -17.48 3.01
CA ILE A 186 -25.56 -17.44 4.06
C ILE A 186 -26.94 -17.80 3.48
N GLN A 187 -27.26 -17.28 2.32
CA GLN A 187 -28.53 -17.61 1.63
C GLN A 187 -28.61 -19.10 1.23
N LEU A 188 -27.46 -19.74 1.00
CA LEU A 188 -27.36 -21.18 0.76
C LEU A 188 -27.45 -22.03 2.06
N GLY A 189 -27.63 -21.41 3.23
CA GLY A 189 -27.83 -22.08 4.51
C GLY A 189 -26.60 -22.19 5.41
N PHE A 190 -25.47 -21.61 5.05
CA PHE A 190 -24.30 -21.61 5.93
C PHE A 190 -24.38 -20.53 7.01
N GLU A 191 -23.87 -20.80 8.20
CA GLU A 191 -23.69 -19.80 9.24
C GLU A 191 -22.74 -18.68 8.78
N SER A 192 -23.00 -17.43 9.20
CA SER A 192 -22.29 -16.24 8.72
C SER A 192 -20.76 -16.33 8.82
N HIS A 193 -20.23 -16.77 10.00
CA HIS A 193 -18.79 -16.89 10.20
C HIS A 193 -18.15 -17.97 9.34
N LYS A 194 -18.87 -19.10 9.14
CA LYS A 194 -18.44 -20.22 8.32
C LYS A 194 -18.43 -19.85 6.84
N SER A 195 -19.49 -19.19 6.37
CA SER A 195 -19.59 -18.66 5.01
C SER A 195 -18.46 -17.68 4.69
N LEU A 196 -18.18 -16.73 5.58
CA LEU A 196 -17.08 -15.79 5.39
C LEU A 196 -15.72 -16.51 5.32
N LYS A 197 -15.45 -17.46 6.21
CA LYS A 197 -14.20 -18.22 6.20
C LYS A 197 -14.02 -19.00 4.91
N MET A 198 -15.07 -19.67 4.43
CA MET A 198 -15.07 -20.39 3.15
C MET A 198 -14.82 -19.46 1.98
N SER A 199 -15.51 -18.31 1.91
CA SER A 199 -15.33 -17.31 0.84
C SER A 199 -13.91 -16.77 0.78
N VAL A 200 -13.32 -16.41 1.93
CA VAL A 200 -11.92 -15.92 2.01
C VAL A 200 -10.95 -17.02 1.55
N SER A 201 -11.14 -18.27 2.00
CA SER A 201 -10.27 -19.39 1.62
C SER A 201 -10.35 -19.70 0.12
N THR A 202 -11.54 -19.65 -0.46
CA THR A 202 -11.75 -19.87 -1.90
C THR A 202 -11.11 -18.76 -2.73
N ALA A 203 -11.29 -17.49 -2.33
CA ALA A 203 -10.65 -16.35 -3.00
C ALA A 203 -9.12 -16.45 -2.95
N LEU A 204 -8.54 -16.83 -1.80
CA LEU A 204 -7.11 -17.07 -1.67
C LEU A 204 -6.63 -18.19 -2.61
N GLY A 205 -7.40 -19.28 -2.72
CA GLY A 205 -7.11 -20.38 -3.65
C GLY A 205 -7.09 -19.92 -5.11
N ALA A 206 -8.10 -19.15 -5.53
CA ALA A 206 -8.19 -18.62 -6.90
C ALA A 206 -7.01 -17.71 -7.24
N VAL A 207 -6.67 -16.75 -6.36
CA VAL A 207 -5.50 -15.88 -6.56
C VAL A 207 -4.20 -16.71 -6.60
N SER A 208 -4.06 -17.70 -5.73
CA SER A 208 -2.86 -18.55 -5.67
C SER A 208 -2.69 -19.37 -6.95
N LEU A 209 -3.78 -19.87 -7.56
CA LEU A 209 -3.71 -20.55 -8.86
C LEU A 209 -3.15 -19.64 -9.94
N LEU A 210 -3.63 -18.41 -10.05
CA LEU A 210 -3.13 -17.45 -11.04
C LEU A 210 -1.65 -17.13 -10.83
N LEU A 211 -1.21 -16.93 -9.59
CA LEU A 211 0.18 -16.63 -9.27
C LEU A 211 1.12 -17.80 -9.57
N ASN A 212 0.71 -19.02 -9.24
CA ASN A 212 1.53 -20.22 -9.40
C ASN A 212 1.58 -20.68 -10.87
N ASN A 213 0.44 -20.70 -11.55
CA ASN A 213 0.33 -21.21 -12.91
C ASN A 213 0.70 -20.15 -13.96
N LYS A 214 0.72 -18.87 -13.59
CA LYS A 214 0.89 -17.72 -14.50
C LYS A 214 -0.09 -17.79 -15.69
N SER A 215 -1.28 -18.33 -15.45
CA SER A 215 -2.32 -18.56 -16.44
C SER A 215 -3.24 -17.32 -16.53
N HIS A 216 -3.91 -17.20 -17.67
CA HIS A 216 -4.98 -16.22 -17.82
C HIS A 216 -6.20 -16.63 -16.97
N PRO A 217 -6.92 -15.70 -16.30
CA PRO A 217 -8.09 -16.03 -15.48
C PRO A 217 -9.11 -16.93 -16.18
N GLU A 218 -9.45 -16.67 -17.45
CA GLU A 218 -10.40 -17.47 -18.21
C GLU A 218 -9.97 -18.93 -18.36
N GLN A 219 -8.66 -19.20 -18.49
CA GLN A 219 -8.15 -20.57 -18.55
C GLN A 219 -8.39 -21.35 -17.25
N GLU A 220 -8.30 -20.68 -16.10
CA GLU A 220 -8.59 -21.31 -14.81
C GLU A 220 -10.11 -21.45 -14.60
N ILE A 221 -10.91 -20.52 -15.09
CA ILE A 221 -12.38 -20.59 -15.08
C ILE A 221 -12.87 -21.79 -15.91
N ASP A 222 -12.33 -21.98 -17.12
CA ASP A 222 -12.69 -23.11 -17.99
C ASP A 222 -12.44 -24.47 -17.33
N LYS A 223 -11.35 -24.62 -16.57
CA LYS A 223 -11.01 -25.86 -15.87
C LYS A 223 -12.06 -26.28 -14.84
N VAL A 224 -12.79 -25.33 -14.26
CA VAL A 224 -13.81 -25.59 -13.23
C VAL A 224 -15.24 -25.50 -13.79
N THR A 225 -15.37 -25.25 -15.09
CA THR A 225 -16.66 -25.10 -15.77
C THR A 225 -17.01 -26.39 -16.50
N THR A 226 -18.13 -27.00 -16.10
CA THR A 226 -18.63 -28.25 -16.70
C THR A 226 -19.96 -28.00 -17.43
N PRO A 227 -20.28 -28.79 -18.49
CA PRO A 227 -21.54 -28.67 -19.20
C PRO A 227 -22.74 -28.78 -18.26
N SER A 228 -23.66 -27.82 -18.32
CA SER A 228 -24.87 -27.71 -17.46
C SER A 228 -24.57 -27.61 -15.95
N GLY A 229 -23.30 -27.40 -15.55
CA GLY A 229 -22.89 -27.28 -14.16
C GLY A 229 -23.35 -26.02 -13.45
N CYS A 230 -23.21 -25.97 -12.13
CA CYS A 230 -23.54 -24.78 -11.33
C CYS A 230 -22.62 -23.60 -11.64
N THR A 231 -21.35 -23.88 -11.98
CA THR A 231 -20.35 -22.85 -12.29
C THR A 231 -20.77 -22.02 -13.50
N ILE A 232 -21.04 -22.65 -14.65
CA ILE A 232 -21.41 -21.92 -15.86
C ILE A 232 -22.73 -21.14 -15.67
N ARG A 233 -23.72 -21.72 -15.00
CA ARG A 233 -24.98 -21.04 -14.70
C ARG A 233 -24.76 -19.80 -13.82
N GLY A 234 -23.92 -19.93 -12.79
CA GLY A 234 -23.59 -18.82 -11.92
C GLY A 234 -22.83 -17.70 -12.62
N LEU A 235 -21.86 -18.04 -13.50
CA LEU A 235 -21.13 -17.06 -14.30
C LEU A 235 -22.06 -16.28 -15.24
N ILE A 236 -22.93 -16.99 -15.97
CA ILE A 236 -23.91 -16.35 -16.90
C ILE A 236 -24.83 -15.40 -16.13
N GLU A 237 -25.33 -15.83 -14.97
CA GLU A 237 -26.22 -15.01 -14.14
C GLU A 237 -25.52 -13.76 -13.59
N MET A 238 -24.27 -13.88 -13.14
CA MET A 238 -23.48 -12.73 -12.70
C MET A 238 -23.23 -11.73 -13.85
N GLU A 239 -22.91 -12.21 -15.05
CA GLU A 239 -22.75 -11.33 -16.23
C GLU A 239 -24.06 -10.71 -16.68
N HIS A 240 -25.18 -11.45 -16.62
CA HIS A 240 -26.52 -10.89 -16.89
C HIS A 240 -26.85 -9.71 -15.97
N HIS A 241 -26.43 -9.77 -14.71
CA HIS A 241 -26.54 -8.67 -13.74
C HIS A 241 -25.39 -7.65 -13.81
N GLY A 242 -24.50 -7.75 -14.79
CA GLY A 242 -23.50 -6.75 -15.10
C GLY A 242 -22.31 -6.71 -14.14
N LEU A 243 -21.87 -7.84 -13.57
CA LEU A 243 -20.74 -7.88 -12.62
C LEU A 243 -19.49 -7.23 -13.20
N SER A 244 -19.07 -7.64 -14.40
CA SER A 244 -17.86 -7.09 -15.03
C SER A 244 -18.00 -5.60 -15.34
N SER A 245 -19.12 -5.17 -15.89
CA SER A 245 -19.35 -3.75 -16.20
C SER A 245 -19.39 -2.87 -14.95
N ALA A 246 -20.00 -3.35 -13.87
CA ALA A 246 -20.03 -2.62 -12.58
C ALA A 246 -18.63 -2.46 -11.98
N LEU A 247 -17.81 -3.50 -12.02
CA LEU A 247 -16.43 -3.45 -11.51
C LEU A 247 -15.57 -2.51 -12.35
N ILE A 248 -15.64 -2.61 -13.69
CA ILE A 248 -14.91 -1.72 -14.62
C ILE A 248 -15.32 -0.26 -14.41
N SER A 249 -16.65 0.01 -14.34
CA SER A 249 -17.15 1.36 -14.09
C SER A 249 -16.69 1.92 -12.75
N GLY A 250 -16.65 1.09 -11.71
CA GLY A 250 -16.13 1.48 -10.40
C GLY A 250 -14.64 1.78 -10.39
N LEU A 251 -13.85 1.14 -11.25
CA LEU A 251 -12.43 1.44 -11.43
C LEU A 251 -12.19 2.74 -12.21
N LEU A 252 -13.10 3.10 -13.12
CA LEU A 252 -12.97 4.28 -13.99
C LEU A 252 -13.57 5.56 -13.39
N SER A 253 -14.35 5.47 -12.32
CA SER A 253 -14.98 6.62 -11.63
C SER A 253 -14.00 7.32 -10.68
#